data_1934c958477cef3c864695d5d804c1da
#
_entry.id   1934c958477cef3c864695d5d804c1da
#
_cell.length_a   1.000
_cell.length_b   1.000
_cell.length_c   1.000
_cell.angle_alpha   90.00
_cell.angle_beta   90.00
_cell.angle_gamma   90.00
#
_symmetry.space_group_name_H-M   'P 1'
#
loop_
_entity.id
_entity.type
_entity.pdbx_description
1 polymer ?
#
loop_
_entity_poly.entity_id
_entity_poly.type
_entity_poly.pdbx_seq_one_letter_code
_entity_poly.pdbx_strand_id
1 'polypeptide(L)'
;MAITKGAKKAHRQSLRKNAMNRTRKDAMREAFKAVRVAKKGDTKTLASAYKAIDKALKRGIIKKNTAARRKAKVAKALSTK
;
A
#
# COMPACT_ATOMS: atom_id res chain seq x y z
N MET A 1 28.90 21.17 12.76
CA MET A 1 28.80 19.84 13.39
C MET A 1 29.21 18.76 12.41
N ALA A 2 30.21 17.97 12.71
CA ALA A 2 30.68 16.96 11.79
C ALA A 2 29.74 15.74 11.84
N ILE A 3 29.14 15.41 10.70
CA ILE A 3 28.32 14.22 10.56
C ILE A 3 29.24 13.05 10.23
N THR A 4 29.18 11.96 11.02
CA THR A 4 30.00 10.78 10.78
C THR A 4 29.60 10.09 9.48
N LYS A 5 30.53 9.32 8.87
CA LYS A 5 30.25 8.56 7.67
C LYS A 5 29.07 7.59 7.87
N GLY A 6 28.98 6.96 9.04
CA GLY A 6 27.87 6.08 9.38
C GLY A 6 26.54 6.81 9.45
N ALA A 7 26.52 8.01 10.02
CA ALA A 7 25.30 8.82 10.08
C ALA A 7 24.82 9.26 8.69
N LYS A 8 25.75 9.62 7.81
CA LYS A 8 25.42 9.98 6.43
C LYS A 8 24.82 8.78 5.68
N LYS A 9 25.38 7.60 5.85
CA LYS A 9 24.89 6.38 5.23
C LYS A 9 23.48 6.05 5.73
N ALA A 10 23.27 6.13 7.06
CA ALA A 10 21.98 5.86 7.68
C ALA A 10 20.92 6.84 7.16
N HIS A 11 21.28 8.11 7.04
CA HIS A 11 20.37 9.14 6.49
C HIS A 11 19.96 8.83 5.05
N ARG A 12 20.91 8.46 4.19
CA ARG A 12 20.61 8.07 2.80
C ARG A 12 19.70 6.85 2.73
N GLN A 13 19.94 5.85 3.57
CA GLN A 13 19.10 4.65 3.64
C GLN A 13 17.68 5.01 4.08
N SER A 14 17.54 5.90 5.07
CA SER A 14 16.22 6.37 5.52
C SER A 14 15.46 7.07 4.41
N LEU A 15 16.13 7.92 3.64
CA LEU A 15 15.51 8.61 2.50
C LEU A 15 15.03 7.62 1.44
N ARG A 16 15.84 6.60 1.12
CA ARG A 16 15.45 5.54 0.19
C ARG A 16 14.24 4.77 0.68
N LYS A 17 14.23 4.35 1.95
CA LYS A 17 13.12 3.62 2.54
C LYS A 17 11.85 4.45 2.51
N ASN A 18 11.95 5.75 2.86
CA ASN A 18 10.82 6.64 2.86
C ASN A 18 10.24 6.82 1.45
N ALA A 19 11.11 6.97 0.44
CA ALA A 19 10.68 7.08 -0.95
C ALA A 19 9.96 5.80 -1.42
N MET A 20 10.53 4.63 -1.12
CA MET A 20 9.92 3.35 -1.47
C MET A 20 8.58 3.14 -0.78
N ASN A 21 8.50 3.47 0.51
CA ASN A 21 7.26 3.35 1.28
C ASN A 21 6.18 4.29 0.73
N ARG A 22 6.58 5.51 0.37
CA ARG A 22 5.68 6.49 -0.25
C ARG A 22 5.10 5.96 -1.56
N THR A 23 5.96 5.39 -2.43
CA THR A 23 5.53 4.80 -3.69
C THR A 23 4.51 3.69 -3.46
N ARG A 24 4.74 2.84 -2.47
CA ARG A 24 3.83 1.74 -2.13
C ARG A 24 2.51 2.25 -1.56
N LYS A 25 2.55 3.29 -0.72
CA LYS A 25 1.33 3.91 -0.20
C LYS A 25 0.53 4.55 -1.33
N ASP A 26 1.20 5.21 -2.26
CA ASP A 26 0.55 5.83 -3.42
C ASP A 26 -0.09 4.77 -4.32
N ALA A 27 0.60 3.66 -4.55
CA ALA A 27 0.05 2.54 -5.32
C ALA A 27 -1.21 1.97 -4.66
N MET A 28 -1.20 1.84 -3.33
CA MET A 28 -2.35 1.38 -2.57
C MET A 28 -3.52 2.37 -2.67
N ARG A 29 -3.23 3.67 -2.57
CA ARG A 29 -4.26 4.72 -2.72
C ARG A 29 -4.88 4.71 -4.11
N GLU A 30 -4.05 4.56 -5.14
CA GLU A 30 -4.53 4.46 -6.53
C GLU A 30 -5.41 3.23 -6.72
N ALA A 31 -5.04 2.10 -6.13
CA ALA A 31 -5.86 0.90 -6.16
C ALA A 31 -7.22 1.12 -5.52
N PHE A 32 -7.28 1.84 -4.39
CA PHE A 32 -8.54 2.18 -3.73
C PHE A 32 -9.38 3.15 -4.56
N LYS A 33 -8.75 4.12 -5.23
CA LYS A 33 -9.45 5.01 -6.14
C LYS A 33 -10.08 4.24 -7.29
N ALA A 34 -9.34 3.29 -7.85
CA ALA A 34 -9.85 2.42 -8.92
C ALA A 34 -11.08 1.62 -8.46
N VAL A 35 -11.05 1.14 -7.20
CA VAL A 35 -12.19 0.43 -6.61
C VAL A 35 -13.42 1.32 -6.54
N ARG A 36 -13.25 2.59 -6.18
CA ARG A 36 -14.37 3.53 -6.06
C ARG A 36 -15.07 3.79 -7.38
N VAL A 37 -14.32 3.81 -8.49
CA VAL A 37 -14.88 4.09 -9.82
C VAL A 37 -15.18 2.82 -10.60
N ALA A 38 -14.75 1.66 -10.12
CA ALA A 38 -14.98 0.39 -10.80
C ALA A 38 -16.44 -0.04 -10.68
N LYS A 39 -16.91 -0.75 -11.69
CA LYS A 39 -18.25 -1.35 -11.64
C LYS A 39 -18.24 -2.52 -10.66
N LYS A 40 -19.35 -2.75 -9.98
CA LYS A 40 -19.50 -3.90 -9.10
C LYS A 40 -19.26 -5.18 -9.90
N GLY A 41 -18.51 -6.10 -9.30
CA GLY A 41 -18.14 -7.35 -9.95
C GLY A 41 -16.85 -7.28 -10.76
N ASP A 42 -16.12 -6.16 -10.74
CA ASP A 42 -14.84 -6.03 -11.44
C ASP A 42 -13.75 -6.82 -10.69
N THR A 43 -13.54 -8.06 -11.12
CA THR A 43 -12.56 -8.95 -10.49
C THR A 43 -11.12 -8.52 -10.71
N LYS A 44 -10.84 -7.86 -11.83
CA LYS A 44 -9.49 -7.34 -12.11
C LYS A 44 -9.10 -6.25 -11.12
N THR A 45 -9.99 -5.31 -10.88
CA THR A 45 -9.76 -4.24 -9.91
C THR A 45 -9.66 -4.81 -8.49
N LEU A 46 -10.49 -5.79 -8.15
CA LEU A 46 -10.43 -6.47 -6.86
C LEU A 46 -9.08 -7.15 -6.65
N ALA A 47 -8.60 -7.89 -7.65
CA ALA A 47 -7.30 -8.56 -7.58
C ALA A 47 -6.16 -7.57 -7.44
N SER A 48 -6.20 -6.44 -8.19
CA SER A 48 -5.20 -5.39 -8.10
C SER A 48 -5.17 -4.74 -6.71
N ALA A 49 -6.35 -4.48 -6.14
CA ALA A 49 -6.45 -3.91 -4.79
C ALA A 49 -5.90 -4.86 -3.74
N TYR A 50 -6.24 -6.14 -3.81
CA TYR A 50 -5.71 -7.16 -2.90
C TYR A 50 -4.20 -7.25 -3.01
N LYS A 51 -3.65 -7.25 -4.21
CA LYS A 51 -2.21 -7.28 -4.46
C LYS A 51 -1.52 -6.08 -3.81
N ALA A 52 -2.06 -4.88 -3.96
CA ALA A 52 -1.51 -3.67 -3.37
C ALA A 52 -1.53 -3.74 -1.83
N ILE A 53 -2.64 -4.21 -1.25
CA ILE A 53 -2.77 -4.38 0.20
C ILE A 53 -1.77 -5.42 0.73
N ASP A 54 -1.63 -6.56 0.05
CA ASP A 54 -0.70 -7.62 0.44
C ASP A 54 0.75 -7.14 0.39
N LYS A 55 1.11 -6.37 -0.64
CA LYS A 55 2.45 -5.78 -0.74
C LYS A 55 2.71 -4.81 0.40
N ALA A 56 1.75 -3.97 0.73
CA ALA A 56 1.86 -3.02 1.84
C ALA A 56 2.03 -3.76 3.17
N LEU A 57 1.28 -4.84 3.38
CA LEU A 57 1.39 -5.67 4.58
C LEU A 57 2.77 -6.33 4.66
N LYS A 58 3.23 -6.93 3.56
CA LYS A 58 4.54 -7.62 3.49
C LYS A 58 5.68 -6.66 3.82
N ARG A 59 5.57 -5.41 3.44
CA ARG A 59 6.60 -4.38 3.68
C ARG A 59 6.44 -3.67 5.01
N GLY A 60 5.43 -4.01 5.79
CA GLY A 60 5.22 -3.41 7.10
C GLY A 60 4.63 -1.99 7.07
N ILE A 61 4.11 -1.56 5.91
CA ILE A 61 3.49 -0.24 5.79
C ILE A 61 2.17 -0.20 6.55
N ILE A 62 1.43 -1.32 6.53
CA ILE A 62 0.18 -1.47 7.27
C ILE A 62 0.26 -2.73 8.15
N LYS A 63 -0.55 -2.75 9.19
CA LYS A 63 -0.63 -3.88 10.11
C LYS A 63 -1.60 -4.95 9.57
N LYS A 64 -1.45 -6.18 10.04
CA LYS A 64 -2.28 -7.32 9.64
C LYS A 64 -3.77 -7.03 9.78
N ASN A 65 -4.18 -6.45 10.90
CA ASN A 65 -5.60 -6.14 11.13
C ASN A 65 -6.10 -5.07 10.17
N THR A 66 -5.28 -4.06 9.87
CA THR A 66 -5.60 -3.02 8.90
C THR A 66 -5.74 -3.62 7.50
N ALA A 67 -4.83 -4.53 7.12
CA ALA A 67 -4.88 -5.20 5.82
C ALA A 67 -6.18 -6.00 5.67
N ALA A 68 -6.55 -6.78 6.68
CA ALA A 68 -7.78 -7.57 6.68
C ALA A 68 -9.02 -6.67 6.54
N ARG A 69 -9.05 -5.56 7.27
CA ARG A 69 -10.16 -4.60 7.24
C ARG A 69 -10.29 -3.95 5.86
N ARG A 70 -9.17 -3.56 5.25
CA ARG A 70 -9.17 -2.95 3.92
C ARG A 70 -9.58 -3.95 2.84
N LYS A 71 -9.11 -5.19 2.92
CA LYS A 71 -9.55 -6.26 2.01
C LYS A 71 -11.06 -6.49 2.07
N ALA A 72 -11.61 -6.55 3.28
CA ALA A 72 -13.04 -6.72 3.49
C ALA A 72 -13.83 -5.55 2.88
N LYS A 73 -13.33 -4.33 3.07
CA LYS A 73 -13.95 -3.12 2.52
C LYS A 73 -13.98 -3.13 0.99
N VAL A 74 -12.86 -3.52 0.37
CA VAL A 74 -12.75 -3.62 -1.09
C VAL A 74 -13.69 -4.71 -1.61
N ALA A 75 -13.70 -5.87 -0.98
CA ALA A 75 -14.58 -6.97 -1.37
C ALA A 75 -16.06 -6.56 -1.32
N LYS A 76 -16.45 -5.85 -0.26
CA LYS A 76 -17.82 -5.34 -0.11
C LYS A 76 -18.16 -4.31 -1.19
N ALA A 77 -17.23 -3.40 -1.49
CA ALA A 77 -17.44 -2.35 -2.48
C ALA A 77 -17.63 -2.93 -3.89
N LEU A 78 -16.95 -4.02 -4.22
CA LEU A 78 -17.02 -4.65 -5.54
C LEU A 78 -17.95 -5.87 -5.58
N SER A 79 -18.65 -6.16 -4.49
CA SER A 79 -19.61 -7.25 -4.43
C SER A 79 -20.81 -6.94 -5.31
N THR A 80 -21.31 -7.97 -6.01
CA THR A 80 -22.51 -7.88 -6.83
C THR A 80 -23.81 -8.07 -6.02
N LYS A 81 -23.65 -8.46 -4.78
CA LYS A 81 -24.80 -8.68 -3.88
C LYS A 81 -25.25 -7.42 -3.19
#